data_f432bce879d9bc993e04cdd71562802d
#
_entry.id   f432bce879d9bc993e04cdd71562802d
#
_cell.length_a   1.000
_cell.length_b   1.000
_cell.length_c   1.000
_cell.angle_alpha   90.00
_cell.angle_beta   90.00
_cell.angle_gamma   90.00
#
_symmetry.space_group_name_H-M   'P 1'
#
loop_
_entity.id
_entity.type
_entity.pdbx_description
1 polymer ?
#
loop_
_entity_poly.entity_id
_entity_poly.type
_entity_poly.pdbx_seq_one_letter_code
_entity_poly.pdbx_strand_id
1 'polypeptide(L)'
;MGLSGSGKSTLIRLLNRLIEPSGGDIYIDGVDVAKMSKEELREVRRHKINMVFQSFGLFPHRTILENTEYGLEVRGVSKEERTAKAEKALENSGLLSFKDQYPDQLSGGMQQRVGLARALANDPEILLMDEAFSALDPLIRREMQDELLELQANVQKTIIFITHDLNEALRIGDRIALMKDGQIMQIGTGEDILTNPANQYVRDFVEDVDRSKVLTAQNIMVPALTTNIEIDGPSVALNRMRKEEVSMLLAVDKRRHLKGSLTAESAREARKNNLTLKEVIDKNVKKIDKDMLVTDIFNLIYDSPTPLAVVENDRLIGVVIRGSVIEALAETDSAAQAEEGVVTNG
;
A
#
# COMPACT_ATOMS: atom_id res chain seq x y z
N MET A 1 -11.01 -6.36 5.26
CA MET A 1 -10.63 -7.67 4.74
C MET A 1 -10.95 -8.81 5.73
N GLY A 2 -10.74 -10.10 5.39
CA GLY A 2 -10.95 -11.28 6.23
C GLY A 2 -11.38 -12.50 5.42
N LEU A 3 -11.42 -13.68 6.04
CA LEU A 3 -11.80 -14.94 5.39
C LEU A 3 -13.24 -14.93 4.87
N SER A 4 -13.59 -15.91 4.03
CA SER A 4 -14.98 -16.11 3.59
C SER A 4 -15.90 -16.28 4.80
N GLY A 5 -17.08 -15.64 4.78
CA GLY A 5 -18.02 -15.68 5.90
C GLY A 5 -17.77 -14.69 7.04
N SER A 6 -16.68 -13.93 7.04
CA SER A 6 -16.37 -12.96 8.12
C SER A 6 -17.29 -11.73 8.19
N GLY A 7 -18.27 -11.58 7.27
CA GLY A 7 -19.25 -10.49 7.30
C GLY A 7 -18.91 -9.27 6.45
N LYS A 8 -17.83 -9.27 5.67
CA LYS A 8 -17.35 -8.14 4.84
C LYS A 8 -18.40 -7.58 3.89
N SER A 9 -19.00 -8.45 3.05
CA SER A 9 -20.02 -8.04 2.09
C SER A 9 -21.32 -7.58 2.79
N THR A 10 -21.62 -8.10 3.98
CA THR A 10 -22.71 -7.60 4.81
C THR A 10 -22.39 -6.17 5.29
N LEU A 11 -21.18 -5.94 5.80
CA LEU A 11 -20.77 -4.62 6.27
C LEU A 11 -20.88 -3.56 5.17
N ILE A 12 -20.33 -3.82 3.98
CA ILE A 12 -20.38 -2.82 2.88
C ILE A 12 -21.80 -2.54 2.41
N ARG A 13 -22.70 -3.54 2.46
CA ARG A 13 -24.12 -3.37 2.14
C ARG A 13 -24.90 -2.63 3.24
N LEU A 14 -24.48 -2.72 4.49
CA LEU A 14 -24.99 -1.89 5.58
C LEU A 14 -24.58 -0.43 5.38
N LEU A 15 -23.32 -0.15 5.01
CA LEU A 15 -22.83 1.21 4.75
C LEU A 15 -23.63 1.93 3.67
N ASN A 16 -24.05 1.21 2.64
CA ASN A 16 -24.95 1.73 1.59
C ASN A 16 -26.44 1.50 1.90
N ARG A 17 -26.74 0.99 3.10
CA ARG A 17 -28.07 0.65 3.57
C ARG A 17 -28.90 -0.20 2.57
N LEU A 18 -28.22 -1.07 1.80
CA LEU A 18 -28.86 -2.12 1.01
C LEU A 18 -29.40 -3.22 1.91
N ILE A 19 -28.84 -3.36 3.12
CA ILE A 19 -29.33 -4.14 4.24
C ILE A 19 -29.59 -3.15 5.36
N GLU A 20 -30.78 -3.22 5.99
CA GLU A 20 -31.12 -2.37 7.12
C GLU A 20 -30.32 -2.80 8.36
N PRO A 21 -29.60 -1.86 9.03
CA PRO A 21 -28.90 -2.18 10.26
C PRO A 21 -29.88 -2.49 11.40
N SER A 22 -29.59 -3.51 12.21
CA SER A 22 -30.37 -3.84 13.41
C SER A 22 -30.12 -2.85 14.56
N GLY A 23 -29.03 -2.09 14.50
CA GLY A 23 -28.65 -1.10 15.50
C GLY A 23 -27.34 -0.41 15.11
N GLY A 24 -26.96 0.61 15.87
CA GLY A 24 -25.83 1.47 15.58
C GLY A 24 -26.15 2.61 14.61
N ASP A 25 -25.16 3.46 14.36
CA ASP A 25 -25.28 4.64 13.52
C ASP A 25 -24.25 4.56 12.37
N ILE A 26 -24.58 5.15 11.20
CA ILE A 26 -23.72 5.22 10.02
C ILE A 26 -23.65 6.68 9.59
N TYR A 27 -22.51 7.31 9.77
CA TYR A 27 -22.33 8.72 9.44
C TYR A 27 -21.61 8.91 8.11
N ILE A 28 -22.19 9.73 7.23
CA ILE A 28 -21.58 10.24 6.00
C ILE A 28 -21.66 11.75 6.05
N ASP A 29 -20.53 12.45 6.03
CA ASP A 29 -20.42 13.90 6.18
C ASP A 29 -21.20 14.43 7.40
N GLY A 30 -21.15 13.69 8.51
CA GLY A 30 -21.83 14.05 9.77
C GLY A 30 -23.34 13.76 9.80
N VAL A 31 -23.92 13.21 8.73
CA VAL A 31 -25.34 12.86 8.66
C VAL A 31 -25.54 11.35 8.85
N ASP A 32 -26.42 10.96 9.75
CA ASP A 32 -26.70 9.55 10.03
C ASP A 32 -27.58 8.91 8.94
N VAL A 33 -26.94 8.11 8.09
CA VAL A 33 -27.60 7.42 6.98
C VAL A 33 -28.65 6.41 7.47
N ALA A 34 -28.47 5.83 8.66
CA ALA A 34 -29.42 4.85 9.22
C ALA A 34 -30.79 5.48 9.51
N LYS A 35 -30.83 6.79 9.74
CA LYS A 35 -32.06 7.55 10.06
C LYS A 35 -32.68 8.29 8.87
N MET A 36 -32.03 8.28 7.70
CA MET A 36 -32.53 8.94 6.49
C MET A 36 -33.85 8.31 6.00
N SER A 37 -34.72 9.16 5.45
CA SER A 37 -35.87 8.72 4.66
C SER A 37 -35.41 7.96 3.40
N LYS A 38 -36.35 7.27 2.75
CA LYS A 38 -36.02 6.57 1.48
C LYS A 38 -35.63 7.53 0.37
N GLU A 39 -36.19 8.71 0.36
CA GLU A 39 -35.92 9.78 -0.61
C GLU A 39 -34.50 10.34 -0.41
N GLU A 40 -34.14 10.71 0.81
CA GLU A 40 -32.79 11.19 1.15
C GLU A 40 -31.72 10.13 0.85
N LEU A 41 -31.97 8.88 1.23
CA LEU A 41 -31.06 7.78 0.93
C LEU A 41 -30.88 7.56 -0.57
N ARG A 42 -31.92 7.76 -1.37
CA ARG A 42 -31.88 7.67 -2.82
C ARG A 42 -30.98 8.75 -3.41
N GLU A 43 -31.06 9.97 -2.88
CA GLU A 43 -30.19 11.07 -3.30
C GLU A 43 -28.72 10.83 -2.93
N VAL A 44 -28.44 10.32 -1.73
CA VAL A 44 -27.09 9.91 -1.34
C VAL A 44 -26.52 8.85 -2.29
N ARG A 45 -27.30 7.81 -2.62
CA ARG A 45 -26.88 6.76 -3.57
C ARG A 45 -26.74 7.26 -5.01
N ARG A 46 -27.44 8.30 -5.42
CA ARG A 46 -27.34 8.88 -6.75
C ARG A 46 -26.10 9.76 -6.90
N HIS A 47 -25.76 10.52 -5.87
CA HIS A 47 -24.78 11.60 -5.96
C HIS A 47 -23.48 11.35 -5.22
N LYS A 48 -23.52 10.66 -4.07
CA LYS A 48 -22.36 10.52 -3.20
C LYS A 48 -21.70 9.14 -3.24
N ILE A 49 -22.50 8.07 -3.34
CA ILE A 49 -22.00 6.70 -3.18
C ILE A 49 -22.23 5.90 -4.45
N ASN A 50 -21.18 5.29 -4.97
CA ASN A 50 -21.31 4.23 -5.97
C ASN A 50 -20.77 2.92 -5.44
N MET A 51 -21.30 1.81 -5.97
CA MET A 51 -20.89 0.47 -5.58
C MET A 51 -20.55 -0.40 -6.78
N VAL A 52 -19.38 -1.04 -6.72
CA VAL A 52 -18.96 -2.12 -7.60
C VAL A 52 -19.27 -3.43 -6.92
N PHE A 53 -20.10 -4.26 -7.55
CA PHE A 53 -20.57 -5.53 -7.01
C PHE A 53 -19.68 -6.68 -7.46
N GLN A 54 -19.54 -7.71 -6.64
CA GLN A 54 -18.86 -8.95 -6.95
C GLN A 54 -19.41 -9.65 -8.20
N SER A 55 -20.73 -9.60 -8.42
CA SER A 55 -21.44 -10.20 -9.55
C SER A 55 -21.68 -9.24 -10.73
N PHE A 56 -20.83 -8.22 -10.88
CA PHE A 56 -20.84 -7.19 -11.92
C PHE A 56 -22.10 -6.32 -11.97
N GLY A 57 -23.29 -6.87 -11.76
CA GLY A 57 -24.57 -6.15 -11.75
C GLY A 57 -24.87 -5.38 -13.04
N LEU A 58 -24.41 -5.91 -14.18
CA LEU A 58 -24.69 -5.30 -15.50
C LEU A 58 -26.10 -5.65 -15.96
N PHE A 59 -26.70 -4.71 -16.70
CA PHE A 59 -27.99 -4.93 -17.34
C PHE A 59 -27.79 -5.69 -18.65
N PRO A 60 -28.30 -6.93 -18.78
CA PRO A 60 -28.00 -7.79 -19.93
C PRO A 60 -28.64 -7.29 -21.24
N HIS A 61 -29.68 -6.45 -21.12
CA HIS A 61 -30.42 -5.86 -22.25
C HIS A 61 -29.93 -4.48 -22.67
N ARG A 62 -28.83 -4.00 -22.06
CA ARG A 62 -28.18 -2.73 -22.38
C ARG A 62 -26.78 -2.99 -22.93
N THR A 63 -26.34 -2.16 -23.88
CA THR A 63 -24.96 -2.18 -24.36
C THR A 63 -23.98 -1.80 -23.24
N ILE A 64 -22.69 -1.98 -23.47
CA ILE A 64 -21.63 -1.61 -22.53
C ILE A 64 -21.64 -0.09 -22.28
N LEU A 65 -21.84 0.72 -23.32
CA LEU A 65 -22.00 2.16 -23.19
C LEU A 65 -23.22 2.53 -22.35
N GLU A 66 -24.37 1.95 -22.66
CA GLU A 66 -25.63 2.21 -21.93
C GLU A 66 -25.55 1.74 -20.45
N ASN A 67 -24.82 0.65 -20.17
CA ASN A 67 -24.52 0.24 -18.81
C ASN A 67 -23.69 1.30 -18.07
N THR A 68 -22.67 1.83 -18.73
CA THR A 68 -21.77 2.83 -18.15
C THR A 68 -22.48 4.19 -17.96
N GLU A 69 -23.37 4.57 -18.86
CA GLU A 69 -24.19 5.78 -18.78
C GLU A 69 -25.28 5.73 -17.69
N TYR A 70 -25.69 4.54 -17.25
CA TYR A 70 -26.91 4.35 -16.47
C TYR A 70 -27.02 5.25 -15.22
N GLY A 71 -25.94 5.38 -14.48
CA GLY A 71 -25.95 6.22 -13.27
C GLY A 71 -26.18 7.70 -13.60
N LEU A 72 -25.56 8.19 -14.69
CA LEU A 72 -25.73 9.56 -15.18
C LEU A 72 -27.14 9.78 -15.76
N GLU A 73 -27.71 8.77 -16.43
CA GLU A 73 -29.08 8.77 -16.90
C GLU A 73 -30.07 8.95 -15.74
N VAL A 74 -29.90 8.18 -14.67
CA VAL A 74 -30.76 8.27 -13.45
C VAL A 74 -30.63 9.63 -12.76
N ARG A 75 -29.49 10.31 -12.91
CA ARG A 75 -29.25 11.68 -12.42
C ARG A 75 -29.83 12.76 -13.34
N GLY A 76 -30.38 12.41 -14.50
CA GLY A 76 -30.93 13.36 -15.47
C GLY A 76 -29.90 14.14 -16.28
N VAL A 77 -28.65 13.65 -16.35
CA VAL A 77 -27.59 14.26 -17.18
C VAL A 77 -27.94 14.13 -18.65
N SER A 78 -27.69 15.20 -19.47
CA SER A 78 -27.98 15.20 -20.90
C SER A 78 -27.30 14.03 -21.63
N LYS A 79 -27.88 13.58 -22.74
CA LYS A 79 -27.35 12.43 -23.48
C LYS A 79 -25.92 12.67 -23.95
N GLU A 80 -25.66 13.86 -24.47
CA GLU A 80 -24.35 14.26 -24.99
C GLU A 80 -23.28 14.21 -23.89
N GLU A 81 -23.58 14.75 -22.71
CA GLU A 81 -22.66 14.80 -21.58
C GLU A 81 -22.41 13.40 -20.96
N ARG A 82 -23.51 12.62 -20.77
CA ARG A 82 -23.35 11.27 -20.18
C ARG A 82 -22.60 10.32 -21.10
N THR A 83 -22.83 10.42 -22.44
CA THR A 83 -22.09 9.63 -23.43
C THR A 83 -20.60 9.96 -23.40
N ALA A 84 -20.24 11.25 -23.39
CA ALA A 84 -18.85 11.66 -23.32
C ALA A 84 -18.14 11.16 -22.04
N LYS A 85 -18.82 11.25 -20.88
CA LYS A 85 -18.28 10.74 -19.60
C LYS A 85 -18.14 9.21 -19.59
N ALA A 86 -19.13 8.51 -20.13
CA ALA A 86 -19.12 7.05 -20.21
C ALA A 86 -18.05 6.54 -21.18
N GLU A 87 -17.90 7.16 -22.35
CA GLU A 87 -16.83 6.83 -23.31
C GLU A 87 -15.46 7.06 -22.71
N LYS A 88 -15.26 8.15 -21.96
CA LYS A 88 -13.99 8.41 -21.25
C LYS A 88 -13.68 7.35 -20.18
N ALA A 89 -14.69 6.94 -19.41
CA ALA A 89 -14.53 5.88 -18.43
C ALA A 89 -14.22 4.51 -19.06
N LEU A 90 -14.85 4.22 -20.21
CA LEU A 90 -14.57 3.00 -21.00
C LEU A 90 -13.18 3.05 -21.66
N GLU A 91 -12.74 4.22 -22.14
CA GLU A 91 -11.39 4.42 -22.66
C GLU A 91 -10.33 4.12 -21.61
N ASN A 92 -10.48 4.70 -20.42
CA ASN A 92 -9.58 4.47 -19.29
C ASN A 92 -9.52 2.98 -18.89
N SER A 93 -10.62 2.25 -19.03
CA SER A 93 -10.70 0.81 -18.73
C SER A 93 -10.34 -0.10 -19.92
N GLY A 94 -9.87 0.47 -21.06
CA GLY A 94 -9.50 -0.26 -22.27
C GLY A 94 -10.67 -0.94 -22.98
N LEU A 95 -11.90 -0.45 -22.77
CA LEU A 95 -13.14 -1.08 -23.29
C LEU A 95 -13.91 -0.23 -24.29
N LEU A 96 -13.40 0.92 -24.73
CA LEU A 96 -14.10 1.81 -25.65
C LEU A 96 -14.48 1.13 -26.98
N SER A 97 -13.61 0.25 -27.50
CA SER A 97 -13.88 -0.52 -28.74
C SER A 97 -15.02 -1.54 -28.62
N PHE A 98 -15.45 -1.85 -27.40
CA PHE A 98 -16.53 -2.79 -27.09
C PHE A 98 -17.84 -2.09 -26.69
N LYS A 99 -17.91 -0.76 -26.79
CA LYS A 99 -19.02 0.06 -26.27
C LYS A 99 -20.40 -0.34 -26.73
N ASP A 100 -20.51 -0.84 -27.98
CA ASP A 100 -21.77 -1.22 -28.63
C ASP A 100 -22.14 -2.71 -28.41
N GLN A 101 -21.28 -3.48 -27.74
CA GLN A 101 -21.54 -4.89 -27.39
C GLN A 101 -22.41 -5.00 -26.14
N TYR A 102 -22.96 -6.20 -25.92
CA TYR A 102 -23.74 -6.55 -24.75
C TYR A 102 -22.89 -7.34 -23.75
N PRO A 103 -23.28 -7.38 -22.44
CA PRO A 103 -22.50 -8.06 -21.41
C PRO A 103 -22.17 -9.52 -21.68
N ASP A 104 -23.08 -10.28 -22.29
CA ASP A 104 -22.92 -11.71 -22.64
C ASP A 104 -21.85 -11.95 -23.73
N GLN A 105 -21.46 -10.93 -24.45
CA GLN A 105 -20.39 -10.99 -25.46
C GLN A 105 -18.99 -10.74 -24.88
N LEU A 106 -18.90 -10.43 -23.56
CA LEU A 106 -17.67 -10.10 -22.87
C LEU A 106 -17.23 -11.20 -21.92
N SER A 107 -15.92 -11.37 -21.73
CA SER A 107 -15.38 -12.19 -20.66
C SER A 107 -15.75 -11.66 -19.27
N GLY A 108 -15.70 -12.50 -18.23
CA GLY A 108 -15.99 -12.06 -16.85
C GLY A 108 -15.11 -10.89 -16.40
N GLY A 109 -13.82 -10.90 -16.75
CA GLY A 109 -12.92 -9.79 -16.45
C GLY A 109 -13.28 -8.50 -17.18
N MET A 110 -13.74 -8.57 -18.44
CA MET A 110 -14.24 -7.40 -19.17
C MET A 110 -15.52 -6.87 -18.54
N GLN A 111 -16.45 -7.74 -18.15
CA GLN A 111 -17.68 -7.34 -17.46
C GLN A 111 -17.38 -6.61 -16.14
N GLN A 112 -16.36 -7.06 -15.41
CA GLN A 112 -15.93 -6.42 -14.16
C GLN A 112 -15.37 -5.03 -14.42
N ARG A 113 -14.54 -4.86 -15.45
CA ARG A 113 -14.05 -3.54 -15.88
C ARG A 113 -15.17 -2.60 -16.30
N VAL A 114 -16.23 -3.10 -16.96
CA VAL A 114 -17.44 -2.31 -17.24
C VAL A 114 -18.12 -1.87 -15.94
N GLY A 115 -18.25 -2.76 -14.97
CA GLY A 115 -18.80 -2.41 -13.66
C GLY A 115 -18.01 -1.30 -12.95
N LEU A 116 -16.69 -1.33 -13.04
CA LEU A 116 -15.82 -0.28 -12.53
C LEU A 116 -15.98 1.03 -13.33
N ALA A 117 -15.94 0.97 -14.67
CA ALA A 117 -16.16 2.13 -15.54
C ALA A 117 -17.50 2.81 -15.24
N ARG A 118 -18.59 2.03 -15.07
CA ARG A 118 -19.91 2.54 -14.67
C ARG A 118 -19.88 3.28 -13.33
N ALA A 119 -19.16 2.75 -12.35
CA ALA A 119 -19.04 3.38 -11.03
C ALA A 119 -18.24 4.69 -11.13
N LEU A 120 -17.16 4.71 -11.89
CA LEU A 120 -16.28 5.86 -12.06
C LEU A 120 -16.88 6.97 -12.94
N ALA A 121 -17.66 6.61 -13.96
CA ALA A 121 -18.34 7.60 -14.84
C ALA A 121 -19.22 8.58 -14.07
N ASN A 122 -19.77 8.15 -12.94
CA ASN A 122 -20.60 8.97 -12.05
C ASN A 122 -19.81 9.96 -11.19
N ASP A 123 -18.49 9.83 -11.14
CA ASP A 123 -17.60 10.65 -10.29
C ASP A 123 -18.07 10.74 -8.82
N PRO A 124 -18.23 9.61 -8.10
CA PRO A 124 -18.74 9.60 -6.74
C PRO A 124 -17.69 10.12 -5.74
N GLU A 125 -18.15 10.64 -4.59
CA GLU A 125 -17.30 10.98 -3.44
C GLU A 125 -16.83 9.71 -2.69
N ILE A 126 -17.70 8.68 -2.63
CA ILE A 126 -17.47 7.41 -1.94
C ILE A 126 -17.66 6.26 -2.93
N LEU A 127 -16.63 5.43 -3.05
CA LEU A 127 -16.65 4.21 -3.87
C LEU A 127 -16.61 2.98 -2.97
N LEU A 128 -17.65 2.17 -3.02
CA LEU A 128 -17.74 0.89 -2.32
C LEU A 128 -17.42 -0.25 -3.29
N MET A 129 -16.45 -1.10 -2.97
CA MET A 129 -15.99 -2.17 -3.84
C MET A 129 -16.07 -3.52 -3.10
N ASP A 130 -16.98 -4.40 -3.53
CA ASP A 130 -17.17 -5.73 -2.94
C ASP A 130 -16.48 -6.79 -3.80
N GLU A 131 -15.26 -7.18 -3.41
CA GLU A 131 -14.38 -8.13 -4.12
C GLU A 131 -14.24 -7.84 -5.63
N ALA A 132 -14.07 -6.56 -5.95
CA ALA A 132 -14.14 -6.05 -7.33
C ALA A 132 -13.06 -6.58 -8.27
N PHE A 133 -12.00 -7.21 -7.79
CA PHE A 133 -10.92 -7.76 -8.61
C PHE A 133 -10.82 -9.30 -8.54
N SER A 134 -11.73 -9.97 -7.82
CA SER A 134 -11.63 -11.41 -7.55
C SER A 134 -11.75 -12.29 -8.81
N ALA A 135 -12.51 -11.84 -9.81
CA ALA A 135 -12.73 -12.57 -11.08
C ALA A 135 -11.72 -12.23 -12.18
N LEU A 136 -10.74 -11.36 -11.89
CA LEU A 136 -9.70 -10.99 -12.86
C LEU A 136 -8.52 -11.96 -12.82
N ASP A 137 -7.91 -12.22 -13.99
CA ASP A 137 -6.61 -12.85 -14.03
C ASP A 137 -5.51 -11.99 -13.37
N PRO A 138 -4.39 -12.56 -12.92
CA PRO A 138 -3.39 -11.86 -12.13
C PRO A 138 -2.80 -10.61 -12.82
N LEU A 139 -2.64 -10.62 -14.14
CA LEU A 139 -2.07 -9.50 -14.89
C LEU A 139 -3.06 -8.32 -14.92
N ILE A 140 -4.28 -8.57 -15.36
CA ILE A 140 -5.35 -7.55 -15.44
C ILE A 140 -5.71 -7.04 -14.04
N ARG A 141 -5.71 -7.91 -13.02
CA ARG A 141 -5.92 -7.49 -11.62
C ARG A 141 -4.89 -6.46 -11.21
N ARG A 142 -3.63 -6.68 -11.53
CA ARG A 142 -2.54 -5.77 -11.20
C ARG A 142 -2.70 -4.42 -11.91
N GLU A 143 -3.02 -4.43 -13.20
CA GLU A 143 -3.30 -3.21 -13.97
C GLU A 143 -4.46 -2.40 -13.38
N MET A 144 -5.55 -3.07 -12.99
CA MET A 144 -6.71 -2.41 -12.38
C MET A 144 -6.43 -1.85 -10.97
N GLN A 145 -5.55 -2.50 -10.22
CA GLN A 145 -5.08 -1.99 -8.93
C GLN A 145 -4.22 -0.73 -9.12
N ASP A 146 -3.34 -0.71 -10.12
CA ASP A 146 -2.51 0.46 -10.45
C ASP A 146 -3.38 1.64 -10.90
N GLU A 147 -4.38 1.38 -11.74
CA GLU A 147 -5.35 2.40 -12.17
C GLU A 147 -6.14 2.97 -10.99
N LEU A 148 -6.55 2.13 -10.03
CA LEU A 148 -7.24 2.57 -8.82
C LEU A 148 -6.34 3.45 -7.93
N LEU A 149 -5.07 3.08 -7.78
CA LEU A 149 -4.07 3.86 -7.02
C LEU A 149 -3.79 5.21 -7.70
N GLU A 150 -3.65 5.23 -9.02
CA GLU A 150 -3.48 6.46 -9.79
C GLU A 150 -4.72 7.38 -9.66
N LEU A 151 -5.92 6.81 -9.72
CA LEU A 151 -7.16 7.55 -9.47
C LEU A 151 -7.16 8.16 -8.07
N GLN A 152 -6.78 7.40 -7.05
CA GLN A 152 -6.73 7.86 -5.65
C GLN A 152 -5.71 8.99 -5.47
N ALA A 153 -4.54 8.90 -6.10
CA ALA A 153 -3.51 9.92 -6.04
C ALA A 153 -3.96 11.26 -6.68
N ASN A 154 -4.79 11.20 -7.73
CA ASN A 154 -5.25 12.38 -8.47
C ASN A 154 -6.54 12.99 -7.91
N VAL A 155 -7.36 12.19 -7.23
CA VAL A 155 -8.70 12.62 -6.74
C VAL A 155 -8.88 12.09 -5.33
N GLN A 156 -9.00 12.99 -4.35
CA GLN A 156 -9.23 12.63 -2.94
C GLN A 156 -10.65 12.04 -2.77
N LYS A 157 -10.79 10.74 -2.97
CA LYS A 157 -12.05 9.99 -2.80
C LYS A 157 -11.93 9.00 -1.66
N THR A 158 -13.03 8.77 -0.96
CA THR A 158 -13.11 7.69 0.02
C THR A 158 -13.40 6.37 -0.69
N ILE A 159 -12.49 5.41 -0.62
CA ILE A 159 -12.66 4.08 -1.20
C ILE A 159 -12.75 3.07 -0.07
N ILE A 160 -13.84 2.30 -0.02
CA ILE A 160 -13.98 1.15 0.88
C ILE A 160 -13.91 -0.10 0.03
N PHE A 161 -12.80 -0.82 0.16
CA PHE A 161 -12.46 -1.96 -0.66
C PHE A 161 -12.52 -3.26 0.16
N ILE A 162 -13.35 -4.20 -0.28
CA ILE A 162 -13.46 -5.54 0.31
C ILE A 162 -12.59 -6.51 -0.48
N THR A 163 -11.72 -7.22 0.22
CA THR A 163 -10.94 -8.34 -0.32
C THR A 163 -10.75 -9.44 0.72
N HIS A 164 -10.43 -10.63 0.27
CA HIS A 164 -9.92 -11.72 1.10
C HIS A 164 -8.41 -11.93 0.90
N ASP A 165 -7.79 -11.25 -0.06
CA ASP A 165 -6.35 -11.29 -0.34
C ASP A 165 -5.63 -10.19 0.45
N LEU A 166 -4.74 -10.62 1.37
CA LEU A 166 -3.98 -9.70 2.21
C LEU A 166 -2.97 -8.88 1.39
N ASN A 167 -2.32 -9.47 0.37
CA ASN A 167 -1.39 -8.72 -0.49
C ASN A 167 -2.11 -7.59 -1.23
N GLU A 168 -3.35 -7.83 -1.65
CA GLU A 168 -4.20 -6.82 -2.27
C GLU A 168 -4.55 -5.70 -1.28
N ALA A 169 -4.93 -6.05 -0.04
CA ALA A 169 -5.23 -5.07 1.00
C ALA A 169 -3.98 -4.23 1.37
N LEU A 170 -2.82 -4.85 1.47
CA LEU A 170 -1.54 -4.19 1.76
C LEU A 170 -1.08 -3.26 0.65
N ARG A 171 -1.42 -3.59 -0.61
CA ARG A 171 -1.05 -2.77 -1.77
C ARG A 171 -1.93 -1.53 -1.94
N ILE A 172 -3.24 -1.66 -1.70
CA ILE A 172 -4.22 -0.63 -2.05
C ILE A 172 -4.61 0.21 -0.83
N GLY A 173 -4.62 -0.38 0.37
CA GLY A 173 -5.24 0.24 1.54
C GLY A 173 -4.31 1.13 2.35
N ASP A 174 -4.66 2.39 2.53
CA ASP A 174 -4.03 3.26 3.54
C ASP A 174 -4.25 2.72 4.96
N ARG A 175 -5.44 2.11 5.19
CA ARG A 175 -5.80 1.43 6.44
C ARG A 175 -6.52 0.13 6.15
N ILE A 176 -6.21 -0.89 6.93
CA ILE A 176 -6.77 -2.22 6.83
C ILE A 176 -7.60 -2.52 8.07
N ALA A 177 -8.87 -2.90 7.88
CA ALA A 177 -9.72 -3.46 8.92
C ALA A 177 -9.83 -4.98 8.70
N LEU A 178 -9.27 -5.78 9.61
CA LEU A 178 -9.36 -7.24 9.58
C LEU A 178 -10.60 -7.71 10.34
N MET A 179 -11.44 -8.50 9.67
CA MET A 179 -12.71 -8.98 10.20
C MET A 179 -12.72 -10.50 10.39
N LYS A 180 -13.34 -10.93 11.49
CA LYS A 180 -13.69 -12.34 11.79
C LYS A 180 -15.05 -12.40 12.45
N ASP A 181 -15.91 -13.31 12.01
CA ASP A 181 -17.23 -13.60 12.62
C ASP A 181 -18.07 -12.34 12.89
N GLY A 182 -18.10 -11.39 11.94
CA GLY A 182 -18.84 -10.14 12.04
C GLY A 182 -18.19 -9.07 12.95
N GLN A 183 -17.01 -9.34 13.50
CA GLN A 183 -16.29 -8.42 14.38
C GLN A 183 -15.02 -7.90 13.71
N ILE A 184 -14.63 -6.68 14.06
CA ILE A 184 -13.35 -6.12 13.66
C ILE A 184 -12.29 -6.55 14.69
N MET A 185 -11.31 -7.33 14.25
CA MET A 185 -10.22 -7.82 15.07
C MET A 185 -9.10 -6.81 15.27
N GLN A 186 -8.80 -6.06 14.21
CA GLN A 186 -7.79 -4.99 14.23
C GLN A 186 -8.05 -4.00 13.10
N ILE A 187 -7.70 -2.73 13.34
CA ILE A 187 -7.62 -1.68 12.32
C ILE A 187 -6.27 -1.01 12.45
N GLY A 188 -5.52 -0.89 11.36
CA GLY A 188 -4.22 -0.23 11.31
C GLY A 188 -3.74 0.00 9.89
N THR A 189 -2.53 0.53 9.75
CA THR A 189 -1.79 0.53 8.49
C THR A 189 -1.35 -0.89 8.14
N GLY A 190 -0.88 -1.13 6.92
CA GLY A 190 -0.28 -2.42 6.56
C GLY A 190 0.88 -2.80 7.49
N GLU A 191 1.71 -1.81 7.85
CA GLU A 191 2.80 -1.97 8.82
C GLU A 191 2.29 -2.40 10.19
N ASP A 192 1.27 -1.70 10.75
CA ASP A 192 0.71 -2.05 12.06
C ASP A 192 0.18 -3.49 12.10
N ILE A 193 -0.49 -3.92 11.02
CA ILE A 193 -1.05 -5.27 10.92
C ILE A 193 0.05 -6.34 10.92
N LEU A 194 1.16 -6.07 10.22
CA LEU A 194 2.28 -7.01 10.08
C LEU A 194 3.22 -7.04 11.30
N THR A 195 3.48 -5.88 11.91
CA THR A 195 4.50 -5.77 12.97
C THR A 195 3.91 -5.86 14.37
N ASN A 196 2.65 -5.45 14.56
CA ASN A 196 1.98 -5.38 15.85
C ASN A 196 0.59 -6.07 15.80
N PRO A 197 0.51 -7.38 15.51
CA PRO A 197 -0.74 -8.10 15.47
C PRO A 197 -1.44 -8.09 16.83
N ALA A 198 -2.71 -7.64 16.88
CA ALA A 198 -3.45 -7.42 18.12
C ALA A 198 -3.82 -8.72 18.87
N ASN A 199 -3.88 -9.84 18.18
CA ASN A 199 -4.23 -11.15 18.76
C ASN A 199 -3.69 -12.29 17.88
N GLN A 200 -3.83 -13.53 18.36
CA GLN A 200 -3.35 -14.72 17.65
C GLN A 200 -3.96 -14.88 16.26
N TYR A 201 -5.25 -14.61 16.09
CA TYR A 201 -5.91 -14.70 14.78
C TYR A 201 -5.27 -13.75 13.74
N VAL A 202 -4.94 -12.52 14.13
CA VAL A 202 -4.26 -11.57 13.24
C VAL A 202 -2.86 -12.05 12.92
N ARG A 203 -2.14 -12.60 13.92
CA ARG A 203 -0.80 -13.18 13.74
C ARG A 203 -0.81 -14.30 12.71
N ASP A 204 -1.70 -15.30 12.89
CA ASP A 204 -1.85 -16.43 11.97
C ASP A 204 -2.23 -15.96 10.56
N PHE A 205 -3.05 -14.89 10.49
CA PHE A 205 -3.50 -14.35 9.21
C PHE A 205 -2.40 -13.69 8.40
N VAL A 206 -1.37 -13.15 9.04
CA VAL A 206 -0.24 -12.46 8.39
C VAL A 206 1.01 -13.33 8.26
N GLU A 207 1.00 -14.55 8.79
CA GLU A 207 2.16 -15.44 8.85
C GLU A 207 2.75 -15.75 7.46
N ASP A 208 1.90 -16.04 6.48
CA ASP A 208 2.30 -16.41 5.12
C ASP A 208 2.55 -15.19 4.19
N VAL A 209 2.59 -13.97 4.72
CA VAL A 209 2.71 -12.77 3.89
C VAL A 209 4.14 -12.42 3.58
N ASP A 210 4.41 -12.15 2.31
CA ASP A 210 5.68 -11.60 1.85
C ASP A 210 5.87 -10.15 2.37
N ARG A 211 6.44 -10.03 3.56
CA ARG A 211 6.70 -8.76 4.26
C ARG A 211 7.57 -7.80 3.45
N SER A 212 8.39 -8.31 2.51
CA SER A 212 9.27 -7.48 1.68
C SER A 212 8.52 -6.48 0.79
N LYS A 213 7.25 -6.76 0.48
CA LYS A 213 6.38 -5.92 -0.35
C LYS A 213 5.71 -4.77 0.42
N VAL A 214 5.88 -4.74 1.73
CA VAL A 214 5.22 -3.75 2.60
C VAL A 214 6.22 -2.99 3.46
N LEU A 215 7.24 -3.68 3.97
CA LEU A 215 8.27 -3.06 4.77
C LEU A 215 9.14 -2.14 3.90
N THR A 216 9.47 -0.98 4.47
CA THR A 216 10.29 0.05 3.84
C THR A 216 11.67 0.13 4.48
N ALA A 217 12.57 0.92 3.88
CA ALA A 217 13.88 1.21 4.46
C ALA A 217 13.78 1.70 5.90
N GLN A 218 12.76 2.50 6.22
CA GLN A 218 12.53 3.05 7.55
C GLN A 218 12.28 1.96 8.58
N ASN A 219 11.57 0.88 8.21
CA ASN A 219 11.23 -0.22 9.12
C ASN A 219 12.44 -1.10 9.48
N ILE A 220 13.41 -1.21 8.56
CA ILE A 220 14.54 -2.14 8.69
C ILE A 220 15.88 -1.44 8.90
N MET A 221 15.93 -0.10 8.86
CA MET A 221 17.17 0.64 9.06
C MET A 221 17.65 0.56 10.50
N VAL A 222 18.98 0.56 10.64
CA VAL A 222 19.65 0.67 11.93
C VAL A 222 20.34 2.04 12.05
N PRO A 223 20.65 2.50 13.28
CA PRO A 223 21.35 3.76 13.48
C PRO A 223 22.69 3.81 12.73
N ALA A 224 22.90 4.89 11.98
CA ALA A 224 24.14 5.10 11.22
C ALA A 224 25.30 5.56 12.13
N LEU A 225 26.41 4.88 12.06
CA LEU A 225 27.66 5.36 12.66
C LEU A 225 28.29 6.42 11.77
N THR A 226 28.42 7.64 12.31
CA THR A 226 28.81 8.82 11.52
C THR A 226 30.03 9.52 12.08
N THR A 227 30.74 10.26 11.20
CA THR A 227 31.74 11.28 11.57
C THR A 227 31.38 12.61 10.94
N ASN A 228 31.56 13.71 11.68
CA ASN A 228 31.29 15.05 11.17
C ASN A 228 32.56 15.62 10.54
N ILE A 229 32.57 15.76 9.21
CA ILE A 229 33.74 16.20 8.44
C ILE A 229 34.12 17.66 8.67
N GLU A 230 33.32 18.45 9.37
CA GLU A 230 33.58 19.85 9.68
C GLU A 230 34.17 20.05 11.07
N ILE A 231 34.01 19.06 11.97
CA ILE A 231 34.41 19.13 13.37
C ILE A 231 35.45 18.08 13.72
N ASP A 232 35.22 16.84 13.24
CA ASP A 232 36.07 15.70 13.60
C ASP A 232 37.37 15.69 12.78
N GLY A 233 38.48 15.36 13.45
CA GLY A 233 39.76 15.07 12.78
C GLY A 233 39.95 13.56 12.53
N PRO A 234 40.96 13.17 11.71
CA PRO A 234 41.22 11.75 11.39
C PRO A 234 41.41 10.86 12.62
N SER A 235 42.06 11.40 13.68
CA SER A 235 42.27 10.64 14.94
C SER A 235 40.98 10.38 15.69
N VAL A 236 40.02 11.30 15.67
CA VAL A 236 38.69 11.15 16.29
C VAL A 236 37.90 10.07 15.55
N ALA A 237 37.87 10.12 14.23
CA ALA A 237 37.22 9.12 13.40
C ALA A 237 37.80 7.72 13.63
N LEU A 238 39.12 7.57 13.65
CA LEU A 238 39.80 6.28 13.92
C LEU A 238 39.49 5.75 15.33
N ASN A 239 39.44 6.59 16.35
CA ASN A 239 39.07 6.18 17.70
C ASN A 239 37.62 5.72 17.79
N ARG A 240 36.69 6.41 17.07
CA ARG A 240 35.28 6.00 16.99
C ARG A 240 35.15 4.64 16.29
N MET A 241 35.82 4.44 15.13
CA MET A 241 35.82 3.16 14.43
C MET A 241 36.31 2.02 15.33
N ARG A 242 37.39 2.27 16.14
CA ARG A 242 37.91 1.27 17.07
C ARG A 242 36.96 0.96 18.21
N LYS A 243 36.32 2.00 18.76
CA LYS A 243 35.38 1.83 19.87
C LYS A 243 34.12 1.06 19.47
N GLU A 244 33.60 1.34 18.27
CA GLU A 244 32.39 0.72 17.72
C GLU A 244 32.70 -0.55 16.89
N GLU A 245 33.97 -1.00 16.85
CA GLU A 245 34.44 -2.20 16.14
C GLU A 245 34.07 -2.23 14.65
N VAL A 246 34.07 -1.05 13.98
CA VAL A 246 33.73 -0.92 12.56
C VAL A 246 34.93 -0.41 11.75
N SER A 247 34.97 -0.79 10.47
CA SER A 247 36.00 -0.36 9.52
C SER A 247 35.62 0.91 8.72
N MET A 248 34.38 1.37 8.84
CA MET A 248 33.86 2.48 8.06
C MET A 248 32.88 3.33 8.88
N LEU A 249 32.85 4.64 8.63
CA LEU A 249 31.85 5.59 9.12
C LEU A 249 31.23 6.33 7.94
N LEU A 250 29.97 6.74 8.08
CA LEU A 250 29.36 7.68 7.13
C LEU A 250 29.77 9.11 7.49
N ALA A 251 30.19 9.86 6.48
CA ALA A 251 30.66 11.23 6.62
C ALA A 251 29.49 12.20 6.45
N VAL A 252 29.22 13.04 7.45
CA VAL A 252 28.12 14.01 7.45
C VAL A 252 28.61 15.42 7.76
N ASP A 253 27.83 16.44 7.36
CA ASP A 253 28.01 17.81 7.83
C ASP A 253 27.29 18.07 9.18
N LYS A 254 27.35 19.32 9.68
CA LYS A 254 26.68 19.74 10.93
C LYS A 254 25.16 19.56 10.90
N ARG A 255 24.54 19.55 9.72
CA ARG A 255 23.08 19.37 9.53
C ARG A 255 22.71 17.91 9.28
N ARG A 256 23.68 16.98 9.41
CA ARG A 256 23.56 15.56 9.10
C ARG A 256 23.29 15.24 7.62
N HIS A 257 23.59 16.14 6.68
CA HIS A 257 23.55 15.76 5.27
C HIS A 257 24.71 14.81 4.96
N LEU A 258 24.42 13.75 4.24
CA LEU A 258 25.41 12.77 3.82
C LEU A 258 26.39 13.38 2.81
N LYS A 259 27.69 13.28 3.10
CA LYS A 259 28.77 13.77 2.23
C LYS A 259 29.59 12.66 1.60
N GLY A 260 29.57 11.46 2.19
CA GLY A 260 30.34 10.33 1.70
C GLY A 260 30.51 9.25 2.76
N SER A 261 31.50 8.38 2.54
CA SER A 261 31.97 7.39 3.52
C SER A 261 33.46 7.59 3.82
N LEU A 262 33.89 7.15 4.99
CA LEU A 262 35.27 7.20 5.44
C LEU A 262 35.68 5.82 5.93
N THR A 263 36.67 5.21 5.32
CA THR A 263 37.24 3.94 5.75
C THR A 263 38.37 4.17 6.77
N ALA A 264 38.72 3.14 7.53
CA ALA A 264 39.85 3.18 8.46
C ALA A 264 41.18 3.42 7.74
N GLU A 265 41.31 2.96 6.49
CA GLU A 265 42.49 3.15 5.67
C GLU A 265 42.63 4.61 5.25
N SER A 266 41.60 5.20 4.65
CA SER A 266 41.54 6.63 4.27
C SER A 266 41.78 7.55 5.48
N ALA A 267 41.24 7.22 6.64
CA ALA A 267 41.44 8.00 7.87
C ALA A 267 42.91 7.89 8.39
N ARG A 268 43.57 6.73 8.25
CA ARG A 268 45.00 6.59 8.59
C ARG A 268 45.89 7.41 7.61
N GLU A 269 45.57 7.36 6.31
CA GLU A 269 46.24 8.13 5.31
C GLU A 269 46.10 9.63 5.57
N ALA A 270 44.91 10.12 5.83
CA ALA A 270 44.65 11.51 6.20
C ALA A 270 45.46 11.94 7.42
N ARG A 271 45.55 11.12 8.47
CA ARG A 271 46.35 11.39 9.65
C ARG A 271 47.86 11.46 9.33
N LYS A 272 48.35 10.54 8.48
CA LYS A 272 49.77 10.49 8.09
C LYS A 272 50.18 11.71 7.27
N ASN A 273 49.31 12.17 6.38
CA ASN A 273 49.58 13.23 5.41
C ASN A 273 49.06 14.61 5.86
N ASN A 274 48.59 14.75 7.10
CA ASN A 274 47.96 15.97 7.64
C ASN A 274 46.80 16.51 6.79
N LEU A 275 46.04 15.63 6.17
CA LEU A 275 44.84 15.95 5.39
C LEU A 275 43.59 16.06 6.28
N THR A 276 42.59 16.81 5.82
CA THR A 276 41.28 16.88 6.43
C THR A 276 40.41 15.67 6.02
N LEU A 277 39.39 15.37 6.78
CA LEU A 277 38.42 14.32 6.39
C LEU A 277 37.75 14.59 5.05
N LYS A 278 37.50 15.87 4.72
CA LYS A 278 36.88 16.28 3.45
C LYS A 278 37.67 15.86 2.20
N GLU A 279 38.98 15.73 2.33
CA GLU A 279 39.90 15.41 1.22
C GLU A 279 39.96 13.90 0.94
N VAL A 280 39.59 13.07 1.90
CA VAL A 280 39.77 11.60 1.84
C VAL A 280 38.49 10.79 1.88
N ILE A 281 37.33 11.45 1.98
CA ILE A 281 36.02 10.75 1.94
C ILE A 281 35.75 10.25 0.52
N ASP A 282 35.17 9.04 0.45
CA ASP A 282 34.57 8.54 -0.79
C ASP A 282 33.15 9.08 -0.90
N LYS A 283 32.87 9.81 -1.98
CA LYS A 283 31.56 10.41 -2.25
C LYS A 283 30.55 9.42 -2.88
N ASN A 284 31.03 8.27 -3.30
CA ASN A 284 30.21 7.28 -3.99
C ASN A 284 29.48 6.36 -3.00
N VAL A 285 28.58 6.92 -2.20
CA VAL A 285 27.73 6.17 -1.27
C VAL A 285 26.33 6.00 -1.86
N LYS A 286 25.86 4.77 -1.95
CA LYS A 286 24.49 4.48 -2.41
C LYS A 286 23.49 5.02 -1.38
N LYS A 287 22.61 5.91 -1.84
CA LYS A 287 21.51 6.48 -1.05
C LYS A 287 20.20 5.81 -1.42
N ILE A 288 19.34 5.61 -0.46
CA ILE A 288 17.96 5.14 -0.66
C ILE A 288 17.02 6.05 0.12
N ASP A 289 15.79 6.18 -0.38
CA ASP A 289 14.73 6.89 0.32
C ASP A 289 14.20 6.04 1.49
N LYS A 290 13.70 6.69 2.54
CA LYS A 290 13.12 6.01 3.70
C LYS A 290 11.91 5.14 3.37
N ASP A 291 11.15 5.53 2.35
CA ASP A 291 9.91 4.87 1.93
C ASP A 291 10.16 3.79 0.83
N MET A 292 11.43 3.54 0.46
CA MET A 292 11.78 2.49 -0.51
C MET A 292 11.46 1.12 0.06
N LEU A 293 10.74 0.28 -0.71
CA LEU A 293 10.35 -1.07 -0.30
C LEU A 293 11.54 -2.03 -0.16
N VAL A 294 11.45 -2.95 0.78
CA VAL A 294 12.50 -3.97 1.04
C VAL A 294 12.77 -4.82 -0.20
N THR A 295 11.75 -5.10 -1.02
CA THR A 295 11.90 -5.80 -2.30
C THR A 295 12.91 -5.11 -3.24
N ASP A 296 12.84 -3.78 -3.34
CA ASP A 296 13.74 -2.98 -4.20
C ASP A 296 15.12 -2.86 -3.55
N ILE A 297 15.16 -2.73 -2.22
CA ILE A 297 16.40 -2.68 -1.44
C ILE A 297 17.21 -3.96 -1.61
N PHE A 298 16.55 -5.13 -1.67
CA PHE A 298 17.20 -6.43 -1.81
C PHE A 298 18.14 -6.47 -3.04
N ASN A 299 17.67 -5.98 -4.18
CA ASN A 299 18.47 -5.91 -5.41
C ASN A 299 19.67 -4.95 -5.27
N LEU A 300 19.49 -3.82 -4.59
CA LEU A 300 20.54 -2.81 -4.41
C LEU A 300 21.62 -3.27 -3.42
N ILE A 301 21.23 -3.98 -2.34
CA ILE A 301 22.14 -4.40 -1.28
C ILE A 301 22.96 -5.63 -1.67
N TYR A 302 22.40 -6.48 -2.56
CA TYR A 302 23.12 -7.66 -3.07
C TYR A 302 24.43 -7.27 -3.73
N ASP A 303 24.41 -6.22 -4.56
CA ASP A 303 25.58 -5.72 -5.30
C ASP A 303 26.35 -4.62 -4.55
N SER A 304 25.97 -4.30 -3.32
CA SER A 304 26.64 -3.24 -2.54
C SER A 304 27.65 -3.81 -1.55
N PRO A 305 28.93 -3.44 -1.64
CA PRO A 305 29.93 -3.80 -0.64
C PRO A 305 29.79 -3.02 0.67
N THR A 306 29.01 -1.94 0.66
CA THR A 306 28.81 -1.01 1.78
C THR A 306 27.32 -0.93 2.15
N PRO A 307 26.99 -0.58 3.41
CA PRO A 307 25.61 -0.29 3.80
C PRO A 307 24.96 0.76 2.90
N LEU A 308 23.64 0.63 2.69
CA LEU A 308 22.87 1.64 1.99
C LEU A 308 22.48 2.76 2.96
N ALA A 309 22.78 4.01 2.60
CA ALA A 309 22.44 5.15 3.42
C ALA A 309 20.99 5.56 3.23
N VAL A 310 20.18 5.51 4.30
CA VAL A 310 18.80 5.97 4.28
C VAL A 310 18.74 7.46 4.50
N VAL A 311 18.14 8.19 3.56
CA VAL A 311 18.07 9.64 3.60
C VAL A 311 16.62 10.13 3.49
N GLU A 312 16.34 11.23 4.18
CA GLU A 312 15.13 12.02 4.06
C GLU A 312 15.52 13.48 3.82
N ASN A 313 15.13 14.06 2.68
CA ASN A 313 15.53 15.43 2.28
C ASN A 313 17.05 15.65 2.36
N ASP A 314 17.84 14.72 1.81
CA ASP A 314 19.32 14.65 1.88
C ASP A 314 19.92 14.50 3.30
N ARG A 315 19.10 14.43 4.34
CA ARG A 315 19.54 14.19 5.70
C ARG A 315 19.64 12.69 5.98
N LEU A 316 20.79 12.25 6.46
CA LEU A 316 21.01 10.86 6.86
C LEU A 316 20.20 10.54 8.12
N ILE A 317 19.28 9.54 8.02
CA ILE A 317 18.44 9.08 9.13
C ILE A 317 18.84 7.70 9.64
N GLY A 318 19.41 6.84 8.78
CA GLY A 318 19.84 5.49 9.15
C GLY A 318 20.68 4.84 8.06
N VAL A 319 20.94 3.54 8.24
CA VAL A 319 21.55 2.69 7.21
C VAL A 319 20.81 1.35 7.16
N VAL A 320 20.73 0.78 5.97
CA VAL A 320 20.29 -0.62 5.78
C VAL A 320 21.53 -1.48 5.54
N ILE A 321 21.66 -2.55 6.34
CA ILE A 321 22.70 -3.56 6.22
C ILE A 321 22.10 -4.90 5.77
N ARG A 322 22.90 -5.80 5.21
CA ARG A 322 22.41 -7.13 4.76
C ARG A 322 21.71 -7.90 5.88
N GLY A 323 22.25 -7.80 7.13
CA GLY A 323 21.67 -8.46 8.30
C GLY A 323 20.23 -8.00 8.57
N SER A 324 19.96 -6.68 8.52
CA SER A 324 18.60 -6.15 8.78
C SER A 324 17.60 -6.55 7.70
N VAL A 325 18.04 -6.70 6.44
CA VAL A 325 17.17 -7.22 5.37
C VAL A 325 16.86 -8.70 5.60
N ILE A 326 17.87 -9.51 5.95
CA ILE A 326 17.67 -10.95 6.26
C ILE A 326 16.77 -11.12 7.47
N GLU A 327 16.98 -10.34 8.54
CA GLU A 327 16.14 -10.38 9.74
C GLU A 327 14.68 -10.06 9.44
N ALA A 328 14.43 -8.99 8.68
CA ALA A 328 13.09 -8.59 8.25
C ALA A 328 12.38 -9.68 7.41
N LEU A 329 13.14 -10.48 6.66
CA LEU A 329 12.61 -11.60 5.87
C LEU A 329 12.51 -12.89 6.68
N ALA A 330 13.42 -13.12 7.64
CA ALA A 330 13.54 -14.37 8.41
C ALA A 330 12.60 -14.43 9.64
N GLU A 331 12.06 -13.32 10.11
CA GLU A 331 11.04 -13.33 11.17
C GLU A 331 9.77 -14.12 10.78
N THR A 332 9.65 -14.48 9.51
CA THR A 332 8.65 -15.41 9.00
C THR A 332 8.94 -16.88 9.39
N ASP A 333 10.21 -17.29 9.50
CA ASP A 333 10.59 -18.71 9.71
C ASP A 333 10.75 -19.10 11.20
N SER A 334 10.99 -18.16 12.09
CA SER A 334 11.28 -18.48 13.51
C SER A 334 10.02 -18.74 14.35
N ALA A 335 8.85 -18.29 13.93
CA ALA A 335 7.58 -18.60 14.59
C ALA A 335 7.14 -20.06 14.32
N ALA A 336 7.40 -20.59 13.13
CA ALA A 336 7.07 -21.98 12.77
C ALA A 336 7.91 -23.02 13.50
N GLN A 337 9.16 -22.71 13.87
CA GLN A 337 10.06 -23.66 14.57
C GLN A 337 9.84 -23.72 16.09
N ALA A 338 9.19 -22.74 16.69
CA ALA A 338 8.92 -22.73 18.13
C ALA A 338 7.76 -23.66 18.55
N GLU A 339 6.84 -24.00 17.65
CA GLU A 339 5.71 -24.90 17.96
C GLU A 339 5.98 -26.38 17.67
N GLU A 340 6.91 -26.74 16.77
CA GLU A 340 7.32 -28.15 16.59
C GLU A 340 8.13 -28.70 17.76
N GLY A 341 8.70 -27.87 18.62
CA GLY A 341 9.52 -28.26 19.78
C GLY A 341 8.73 -28.67 21.03
N VAL A 342 7.43 -28.47 21.10
CA VAL A 342 6.65 -28.71 22.33
C VAL A 342 5.83 -30.01 22.29
N VAL A 343 5.72 -30.70 21.15
CA VAL A 343 4.88 -31.92 21.02
C VAL A 343 5.62 -33.22 21.21
N THR A 344 6.94 -33.20 21.52
CA THR A 344 7.68 -34.41 21.82
C THR A 344 8.30 -34.37 23.22
N ASN A 345 7.46 -34.41 24.27
CA ASN A 345 7.77 -34.99 25.59
C ASN A 345 6.53 -34.87 26.50
N GLY A 346 5.75 -35.94 26.53
CA GLY A 346 4.64 -36.08 27.47
C GLY A 346 3.90 -37.38 27.23
#